data_589373bd191d2d0229badbcff2d3cb78
#
_entry.id   589373bd191d2d0229badbcff2d3cb78
#
_cell.length_a   1.000
_cell.length_b   1.000
_cell.length_c   1.000
_cell.angle_alpha   90.00
_cell.angle_beta   90.00
_cell.angle_gamma   90.00
#
_symmetry.space_group_name_H-M   'P 1'
#
loop_
_entity.id
_entity.type
_entity.pdbx_description
1 polymer ?
#
loop_
_entity_poly.entity_id
_entity_poly.type
_entity_poly.pdbx_seq_one_letter_code
_entity_poly.pdbx_strand_id
1 'polypeptide(L)'
;MLSLHWPWLLLLLPLPWLLPRQPKAPPAALRLPGLLSQQLPLASTAKPHSGWYLVALLIWVLAVLASTRPLWLGEPVALKREGRDLMIAVDLSGSMQLEDMQLQGQLVDRFTMVRSVVGDFIQRRDGDRLGLILFADDAYLQAPLTFDRNTVRRFLQEAELGLVGRQTAIGNAIALATKRFEQLPQSSRVLVLLTDGENSTGQFTPEQAVQLAKQAGVKLYTIGVGASEVQQRRFFGSRTINPSQELDAAEATFKRLSESTGGQYFRARSTDQLEQIYLAIDQLEPVEREQSKWRPQTELYPYLLMPALLLLMLSAAGRRFG
;
A
#
# COMPACT_ATOMS: atom_id res chain seq x y z
N MET A 1 -18.39 -0.26 19.54
CA MET A 1 -19.19 0.97 19.79
C MET A 1 -20.33 1.03 18.79
N LEU A 2 -21.55 1.40 19.25
CA LEU A 2 -22.70 1.59 18.36
C LEU A 2 -22.67 3.01 17.80
N SER A 3 -22.75 3.16 16.48
CA SER A 3 -22.89 4.45 15.79
C SER A 3 -24.06 4.38 14.82
N LEU A 4 -24.74 5.51 14.63
CA LEU A 4 -25.84 5.68 13.67
C LEU A 4 -25.33 6.46 12.47
N HIS A 5 -25.54 5.92 11.27
CA HIS A 5 -25.07 6.59 10.05
C HIS A 5 -25.93 7.83 9.73
N TRP A 6 -27.26 7.72 9.92
CA TRP A 6 -28.24 8.80 9.70
C TRP A 6 -29.10 9.06 10.93
N PRO A 7 -28.56 9.68 12.01
CA PRO A 7 -29.28 9.88 13.27
C PRO A 7 -30.50 10.79 13.12
N TRP A 8 -30.52 11.69 12.14
CA TRP A 8 -31.63 12.61 11.89
C TRP A 8 -32.93 11.89 11.47
N LEU A 9 -32.89 10.65 10.98
CA LEU A 9 -34.08 9.86 10.67
C LEU A 9 -34.90 9.50 11.91
N LEU A 10 -34.35 9.57 13.09
CA LEU A 10 -35.11 9.42 14.35
C LEU A 10 -36.22 10.48 14.52
N LEU A 11 -36.11 11.62 13.85
CA LEU A 11 -37.16 12.64 13.82
C LEU A 11 -38.45 12.14 13.15
N LEU A 12 -38.42 11.07 12.40
CA LEU A 12 -39.59 10.44 11.79
C LEU A 12 -40.39 9.57 12.78
N LEU A 13 -39.84 9.25 13.96
CA LEU A 13 -40.53 8.42 14.95
C LEU A 13 -41.92 9.02 15.38
N PRO A 14 -42.09 10.31 15.65
CA PRO A 14 -43.36 10.86 16.06
C PRO A 14 -44.38 11.02 14.91
N LEU A 15 -44.00 10.79 13.66
CA LEU A 15 -44.85 11.00 12.49
C LEU A 15 -46.25 10.32 12.58
N PRO A 16 -46.39 9.08 13.08
CA PRO A 16 -47.72 8.44 13.19
C PRO A 16 -48.70 9.15 14.14
N TRP A 17 -48.19 9.94 15.08
CA TRP A 17 -49.02 10.73 16.00
C TRP A 17 -49.38 12.11 15.43
N LEU A 18 -48.54 12.65 14.53
CA LEU A 18 -48.75 13.94 13.86
C LEU A 18 -49.73 13.83 12.68
N LEU A 19 -49.87 12.63 12.07
CA LEU A 19 -50.81 12.45 10.98
C LEU A 19 -52.27 12.41 11.52
N PRO A 20 -53.17 13.28 11.02
CA PRO A 20 -54.57 13.28 11.43
C PRO A 20 -55.22 11.96 11.02
N ARG A 21 -55.88 11.29 11.99
CA ARG A 21 -56.67 10.09 11.70
C ARG A 21 -57.87 10.53 10.91
N GLN A 22 -57.90 10.24 9.60
CA GLN A 22 -59.09 10.48 8.79
C GLN A 22 -60.21 9.60 9.33
N PRO A 23 -61.39 10.15 9.65
CA PRO A 23 -62.55 9.33 9.98
C PRO A 23 -62.90 8.49 8.77
N LYS A 24 -63.01 7.15 8.97
CA LYS A 24 -63.50 6.29 7.90
C LYS A 24 -64.80 6.86 7.40
N ALA A 25 -64.84 7.19 6.08
CA ALA A 25 -66.09 7.54 5.43
C ALA A 25 -67.14 6.44 5.73
N PRO A 26 -68.35 6.75 6.18
CA PRO A 26 -69.34 5.74 6.38
C PRO A 26 -69.53 4.96 5.05
N PRO A 27 -69.68 3.62 5.09
CA PRO A 27 -69.97 2.86 3.89
C PRO A 27 -71.17 3.50 3.21
N ALA A 28 -71.04 3.73 1.89
CA ALA A 28 -72.13 4.34 1.12
C ALA A 28 -73.45 3.63 1.45
N ALA A 29 -74.33 4.33 2.17
CA ALA A 29 -75.63 3.80 2.57
C ALA A 29 -76.41 3.61 1.28
N LEU A 30 -76.61 2.37 0.87
CA LEU A 30 -77.60 2.03 -0.16
C LEU A 30 -78.94 2.52 0.33
N ARG A 31 -79.45 3.55 -0.30
CA ARG A 31 -80.84 4.00 -0.07
C ARG A 31 -81.79 2.99 -0.67
N LEU A 32 -82.22 2.04 0.15
CA LEU A 32 -83.30 1.11 -0.23
C LEU A 32 -84.63 1.79 -0.02
N PRO A 33 -85.59 1.62 -0.94
CA PRO A 33 -86.94 2.12 -0.75
C PRO A 33 -87.57 1.47 0.50
N GLY A 34 -88.34 2.24 1.30
CA GLY A 34 -88.73 2.07 2.68
C GLY A 34 -89.48 0.79 3.12
N LEU A 35 -89.64 -0.20 2.30
CA LEU A 35 -90.32 -1.48 2.66
C LEU A 35 -89.43 -2.63 3.06
N LEU A 36 -88.14 -2.53 2.78
CA LEU A 36 -87.15 -3.61 3.10
C LEU A 36 -86.18 -3.26 4.24
N SER A 37 -86.39 -2.09 4.90
CA SER A 37 -85.44 -1.61 5.93
C SER A 37 -85.65 -2.30 7.31
N GLN A 38 -86.63 -3.09 7.52
CA GLN A 38 -86.94 -3.65 8.86
C GLN A 38 -86.29 -4.99 9.17
N GLN A 39 -85.59 -5.65 8.22
CA GLN A 39 -85.03 -6.98 8.48
C GLN A 39 -83.53 -7.17 8.12
N LEU A 40 -82.83 -6.13 7.79
CA LEU A 40 -81.42 -6.29 7.56
C LEU A 40 -80.63 -6.03 8.88
N PRO A 41 -79.85 -7.04 9.34
CA PRO A 41 -79.02 -6.81 10.51
C PRO A 41 -78.03 -5.63 10.19
N LEU A 42 -78.08 -4.58 11.04
CA LEU A 42 -77.10 -3.49 10.99
C LEU A 42 -75.70 -4.11 10.97
N ALA A 43 -75.01 -3.92 9.86
CA ALA A 43 -73.63 -4.35 9.75
C ALA A 43 -72.86 -3.80 10.95
N SER A 44 -72.48 -4.66 11.85
CA SER A 44 -71.69 -4.34 13.02
C SER A 44 -70.44 -3.64 12.53
N THR A 45 -70.32 -2.34 12.89
CA THR A 45 -69.02 -1.65 12.70
C THR A 45 -68.01 -2.31 13.62
N ALA A 46 -67.31 -3.31 13.11
CA ALA A 46 -66.25 -3.97 13.85
C ALA A 46 -65.30 -2.86 14.35
N LYS A 47 -65.23 -2.67 15.65
CA LYS A 47 -64.26 -1.80 16.28
C LYS A 47 -62.90 -2.26 15.84
N PRO A 48 -62.05 -1.41 15.28
CA PRO A 48 -60.68 -1.83 14.90
C PRO A 48 -60.01 -2.37 16.16
N HIS A 49 -59.64 -3.66 16.13
CA HIS A 49 -58.94 -4.27 17.25
C HIS A 49 -57.72 -3.41 17.57
N SER A 50 -57.62 -2.92 18.80
CA SER A 50 -56.52 -2.06 19.32
C SER A 50 -55.13 -2.70 19.04
N GLY A 51 -55.03 -3.99 18.95
CA GLY A 51 -53.80 -4.75 18.65
C GLY A 51 -53.16 -4.43 17.29
N TRP A 52 -53.98 -4.15 16.25
CA TRP A 52 -53.44 -3.84 14.92
C TRP A 52 -52.70 -2.51 14.87
N TYR A 53 -53.12 -1.54 15.69
CA TYR A 53 -52.42 -0.29 15.79
C TYR A 53 -51.05 -0.44 16.46
N LEU A 54 -50.93 -1.29 17.47
CA LEU A 54 -49.67 -1.61 18.13
C LEU A 54 -48.69 -2.32 17.18
N VAL A 55 -49.19 -3.27 16.37
CA VAL A 55 -48.37 -3.94 15.37
C VAL A 55 -47.89 -2.96 14.29
N ALA A 56 -48.76 -2.08 13.80
CA ALA A 56 -48.34 -1.07 12.81
C ALA A 56 -47.31 -0.07 13.39
N LEU A 57 -47.48 0.32 14.64
CA LEU A 57 -46.51 1.19 15.33
C LEU A 57 -45.17 0.48 15.51
N LEU A 58 -45.17 -0.80 15.89
CA LEU A 58 -43.95 -1.60 16.03
C LEU A 58 -43.20 -1.72 14.69
N ILE A 59 -43.91 -1.99 13.59
CA ILE A 59 -43.32 -2.04 12.24
C ILE A 59 -42.69 -0.70 11.89
N TRP A 60 -43.40 0.41 12.18
CA TRP A 60 -42.88 1.77 11.93
C TRP A 60 -41.61 2.04 12.71
N VAL A 61 -41.57 1.76 13.99
CA VAL A 61 -40.39 1.95 14.86
C VAL A 61 -39.21 1.13 14.33
N LEU A 62 -39.43 -0.16 14.02
CA LEU A 62 -38.37 -1.02 13.47
C LEU A 62 -37.86 -0.52 12.12
N ALA A 63 -38.76 -0.05 11.23
CA ALA A 63 -38.39 0.51 9.93
C ALA A 63 -37.58 1.79 10.06
N VAL A 64 -37.97 2.70 10.94
CA VAL A 64 -37.21 3.94 11.20
C VAL A 64 -35.83 3.62 11.80
N LEU A 65 -35.78 2.70 12.80
CA LEU A 65 -34.51 2.28 13.40
C LEU A 65 -33.58 1.59 12.37
N ALA A 66 -34.15 0.73 11.50
CA ALA A 66 -33.36 0.12 10.41
C ALA A 66 -32.81 1.17 9.44
N SER A 67 -33.63 2.20 9.12
CA SER A 67 -33.23 3.28 8.21
C SER A 67 -32.11 4.16 8.75
N THR A 68 -31.93 4.26 10.07
CA THR A 68 -30.78 4.98 10.68
C THR A 68 -29.44 4.30 10.43
N ARG A 69 -29.43 3.08 9.81
CA ARG A 69 -28.25 2.27 9.56
C ARG A 69 -27.35 2.16 10.78
N PRO A 70 -27.78 1.46 11.84
CA PRO A 70 -26.94 1.25 13.01
C PRO A 70 -25.75 0.39 12.62
N LEU A 71 -24.54 0.89 12.95
CA LEU A 71 -23.26 0.27 12.69
C LEU A 71 -22.62 -0.15 14.01
N TRP A 72 -22.17 -1.39 14.08
CA TRP A 72 -21.31 -1.86 15.14
C TRP A 72 -19.87 -1.66 14.74
N LEU A 73 -19.17 -0.72 15.39
CA LEU A 73 -17.74 -0.50 15.20
C LEU A 73 -16.99 -1.47 16.09
N GLY A 74 -16.24 -2.40 15.45
CA GLY A 74 -15.34 -3.31 16.12
C GLY A 74 -14.12 -2.61 16.76
N GLU A 75 -13.25 -3.39 17.36
CA GLU A 75 -11.98 -2.89 17.87
C GLU A 75 -11.08 -2.42 16.71
N PRO A 76 -10.32 -1.33 16.90
CA PRO A 76 -9.41 -0.84 15.88
C PRO A 76 -8.33 -1.90 15.64
N VAL A 77 -8.30 -2.44 14.43
CA VAL A 77 -7.22 -3.30 13.95
C VAL A 77 -6.15 -2.41 13.36
N ALA A 78 -4.94 -2.45 13.91
CA ALA A 78 -3.79 -1.79 13.32
C ALA A 78 -3.48 -2.49 11.98
N LEU A 79 -3.83 -1.85 10.87
CA LEU A 79 -3.31 -2.25 9.58
C LEU A 79 -1.83 -1.88 9.58
N LYS A 80 -0.97 -2.87 9.55
CA LYS A 80 0.45 -2.68 9.25
C LYS A 80 0.55 -2.16 7.80
N ARG A 81 0.30 -0.89 7.60
CA ARG A 81 0.77 -0.18 6.42
C ARG A 81 1.93 0.63 6.92
N GLU A 82 3.08 0.32 6.38
CA GLU A 82 4.22 1.20 6.27
C GLU A 82 5.48 0.37 6.25
N GLY A 83 5.90 0.13 5.07
CA GLY A 83 7.26 -0.08 4.73
C GLY A 83 7.80 1.21 4.10
N ARG A 84 9.09 1.34 4.09
CA ARG A 84 9.81 2.35 3.32
C ARG A 84 9.65 2.08 1.84
N ASP A 85 9.73 3.12 1.05
CA ASP A 85 9.91 3.01 -0.38
C ASP A 85 11.41 2.96 -0.68
N LEU A 86 11.91 1.78 -0.98
CA LEU A 86 13.32 1.53 -1.21
C LEU A 86 13.55 1.12 -2.66
N MET A 87 14.18 2.00 -3.43
CA MET A 87 14.61 1.70 -4.79
C MET A 87 16.08 1.27 -4.77
N ILE A 88 16.38 0.13 -5.37
CA ILE A 88 17.75 -0.39 -5.50
C ILE A 88 18.17 -0.18 -6.94
N ALA A 89 19.25 0.56 -7.16
CA ALA A 89 19.85 0.75 -8.47
C ALA A 89 21.17 -0.02 -8.52
N VAL A 90 21.27 -0.97 -9.44
CA VAL A 90 22.43 -1.86 -9.58
C VAL A 90 23.13 -1.61 -10.91
N ASP A 91 24.42 -1.39 -10.83
CA ASP A 91 25.30 -1.22 -11.97
C ASP A 91 25.52 -2.57 -12.69
N LEU A 92 25.36 -2.57 -14.02
CA LEU A 92 25.64 -3.70 -14.92
C LEU A 92 26.72 -3.34 -15.94
N SER A 93 27.51 -2.29 -15.68
CA SER A 93 28.61 -1.86 -16.56
C SER A 93 29.69 -2.92 -16.70
N GLY A 94 30.59 -2.73 -17.67
CA GLY A 94 31.65 -3.68 -17.96
C GLY A 94 32.63 -3.91 -16.81
N SER A 95 32.85 -2.92 -15.93
CA SER A 95 33.72 -3.02 -14.75
C SER A 95 33.21 -3.99 -13.70
N MET A 96 31.89 -4.21 -13.62
CA MET A 96 31.26 -5.18 -12.72
C MET A 96 31.60 -6.65 -13.04
N GLN A 97 32.26 -6.92 -14.21
CA GLN A 97 32.76 -8.26 -14.58
C GLN A 97 34.10 -8.59 -13.92
N LEU A 98 34.74 -7.64 -13.23
CA LEU A 98 36.03 -7.90 -12.58
C LEU A 98 35.88 -8.91 -11.45
N GLU A 99 36.71 -9.98 -11.53
CA GLU A 99 36.77 -11.03 -10.51
C GLU A 99 37.74 -10.64 -9.40
N ASP A 100 37.32 -9.72 -8.53
CA ASP A 100 38.12 -9.23 -7.41
C ASP A 100 37.45 -9.42 -6.05
N MET A 101 36.26 -10.02 -6.04
CA MET A 101 35.46 -10.24 -4.83
C MET A 101 35.48 -11.73 -4.41
N GLN A 102 35.27 -11.98 -3.10
CA GLN A 102 35.19 -13.34 -2.57
C GLN A 102 33.78 -13.63 -2.06
N LEU A 103 33.22 -14.74 -2.52
CA LEU A 103 31.95 -15.29 -2.04
C LEU A 103 32.16 -16.75 -1.61
N GLN A 104 31.95 -17.05 -0.33
CA GLN A 104 32.14 -18.39 0.24
C GLN A 104 33.53 -19.00 -0.04
N GLY A 105 34.57 -18.15 -0.04
CA GLY A 105 35.94 -18.57 -0.30
C GLY A 105 36.32 -18.75 -1.77
N GLN A 106 35.40 -18.52 -2.71
CA GLN A 106 35.65 -18.52 -4.14
C GLN A 106 35.73 -17.08 -4.67
N LEU A 107 36.66 -16.89 -5.63
CA LEU A 107 36.78 -15.63 -6.33
C LEU A 107 35.65 -15.52 -7.36
N VAL A 108 34.88 -14.43 -7.29
CA VAL A 108 33.74 -14.15 -8.16
C VAL A 108 33.81 -12.72 -8.70
N ASP A 109 33.05 -12.47 -9.77
CA ASP A 109 32.87 -11.11 -10.26
C ASP A 109 32.03 -10.25 -9.28
N ARG A 110 32.18 -8.92 -9.40
CA ARG A 110 31.52 -7.94 -8.51
C ARG A 110 29.98 -8.07 -8.56
N PHE A 111 29.43 -8.26 -9.75
CA PHE A 111 27.98 -8.40 -9.91
C PHE A 111 27.44 -9.68 -9.26
N THR A 112 28.13 -10.80 -9.39
CA THR A 112 27.74 -12.06 -8.73
C THR A 112 27.70 -11.90 -7.22
N MET A 113 28.69 -11.22 -6.63
CA MET A 113 28.68 -10.90 -5.20
C MET A 113 27.51 -9.98 -4.83
N VAL A 114 27.30 -8.87 -5.57
CA VAL A 114 26.20 -7.94 -5.36
C VAL A 114 24.85 -8.66 -5.48
N ARG A 115 24.64 -9.45 -6.53
CA ARG A 115 23.43 -10.23 -6.75
C ARG A 115 23.09 -11.17 -5.59
N SER A 116 24.08 -11.80 -4.99
CA SER A 116 23.91 -12.68 -3.82
C SER A 116 23.48 -11.86 -2.60
N VAL A 117 24.26 -10.84 -2.20
CA VAL A 117 24.01 -10.08 -0.97
C VAL A 117 22.74 -9.23 -1.06
N VAL A 118 22.51 -8.59 -2.22
CA VAL A 118 21.29 -7.80 -2.44
C VAL A 118 20.07 -8.72 -2.50
N GLY A 119 20.20 -9.91 -3.08
CA GLY A 119 19.13 -10.92 -3.09
C GLY A 119 18.70 -11.34 -1.68
N ASP A 120 19.66 -11.53 -0.77
CA ASP A 120 19.39 -11.86 0.62
C ASP A 120 18.86 -10.65 1.41
N PHE A 121 19.34 -9.46 1.12
CA PHE A 121 18.79 -8.22 1.64
C PHE A 121 17.33 -8.05 1.26
N ILE A 122 16.95 -8.22 0.00
CA ILE A 122 15.57 -8.16 -0.49
C ILE A 122 14.67 -9.14 0.29
N GLN A 123 15.14 -10.36 0.54
CA GLN A 123 14.37 -11.38 1.24
C GLN A 123 14.09 -11.03 2.71
N ARG A 124 15.01 -10.35 3.37
CA ARG A 124 14.85 -9.92 4.76
C ARG A 124 13.90 -8.73 4.95
N ARG A 125 13.49 -8.05 3.83
CA ARG A 125 12.63 -6.86 3.85
C ARG A 125 11.16 -7.24 3.96
N ASP A 126 10.65 -7.34 5.18
CA ASP A 126 9.22 -7.57 5.41
C ASP A 126 8.50 -6.25 5.66
N GLY A 127 7.54 -5.95 4.78
CA GLY A 127 6.72 -4.74 4.89
C GLY A 127 7.23 -3.54 4.08
N ASP A 128 8.46 -3.55 3.54
CA ASP A 128 8.97 -2.48 2.65
C ASP A 128 8.45 -2.68 1.20
N ARG A 129 8.23 -1.57 0.48
CA ARG A 129 8.08 -1.61 -0.97
C ARG A 129 9.44 -1.52 -1.61
N LEU A 130 9.77 -2.50 -2.41
CA LEU A 130 11.05 -2.60 -3.09
C LEU A 130 10.89 -2.38 -4.59
N GLY A 131 11.78 -1.62 -5.19
CA GLY A 131 11.90 -1.47 -6.62
C GLY A 131 13.33 -1.75 -7.07
N LEU A 132 13.51 -2.09 -8.34
CA LEU A 132 14.79 -2.42 -8.94
C LEU A 132 15.01 -1.61 -10.21
N ILE A 133 16.11 -0.90 -10.26
CA ILE A 133 16.66 -0.27 -11.46
C ILE A 133 17.96 -0.97 -11.81
N LEU A 134 18.14 -1.32 -13.07
CA LEU A 134 19.39 -1.81 -13.62
C LEU A 134 19.93 -0.75 -14.58
N PHE A 135 21.20 -0.42 -14.47
CA PHE A 135 21.78 0.62 -15.31
C PHE A 135 23.20 0.25 -15.81
N ALA A 136 23.51 0.75 -17.00
CA ALA A 136 24.81 0.77 -17.61
C ALA A 136 24.88 2.00 -18.56
N ASP A 137 24.80 1.84 -19.88
CA ASP A 137 24.75 2.97 -20.84
C ASP A 137 23.52 3.86 -20.61
N ASP A 138 22.43 3.31 -20.10
CA ASP A 138 21.21 3.99 -19.66
C ASP A 138 20.61 3.29 -18.45
N ALA A 139 19.55 3.86 -17.86
CA ALA A 139 18.88 3.29 -16.70
C ALA A 139 17.49 2.73 -17.05
N TYR A 140 17.19 1.52 -16.57
CA TYR A 140 15.95 0.80 -16.85
C TYR A 140 15.27 0.35 -15.56
N LEU A 141 13.97 0.66 -15.44
CA LEU A 141 13.15 0.18 -14.35
C LEU A 141 12.81 -1.29 -14.58
N GLN A 142 13.47 -2.18 -13.86
CA GLN A 142 13.25 -3.62 -13.95
C GLN A 142 12.04 -4.05 -13.11
N ALA A 143 11.90 -3.50 -11.90
CA ALA A 143 10.73 -3.69 -11.05
C ALA A 143 10.25 -2.36 -10.48
N PRO A 144 8.97 -2.00 -10.64
CA PRO A 144 8.39 -0.87 -9.92
C PRO A 144 8.31 -1.19 -8.42
N LEU A 145 8.11 -0.16 -7.58
CA LEU A 145 7.95 -0.34 -6.13
C LEU A 145 6.77 -1.28 -5.82
N THR A 146 7.08 -2.42 -5.24
CA THR A 146 6.13 -3.50 -4.90
C THR A 146 6.45 -4.13 -3.55
N PHE A 147 5.44 -4.71 -2.89
CA PHE A 147 5.63 -5.55 -1.70
C PHE A 147 6.04 -6.98 -2.05
N ASP A 148 6.01 -7.37 -3.34
CA ASP A 148 6.42 -8.70 -3.79
C ASP A 148 7.95 -8.82 -3.92
N ARG A 149 8.59 -9.14 -2.80
CA ARG A 149 10.05 -9.36 -2.69
C ARG A 149 10.55 -10.47 -3.63
N ASN A 150 9.73 -11.50 -3.83
CA ASN A 150 10.14 -12.64 -4.64
C ASN A 150 10.28 -12.25 -6.11
N THR A 151 9.38 -11.41 -6.61
CA THR A 151 9.47 -10.88 -7.98
C THR A 151 10.68 -9.97 -8.13
N VAL A 152 10.94 -9.06 -7.19
CA VAL A 152 12.12 -8.18 -7.26
C VAL A 152 13.42 -9.00 -7.21
N ARG A 153 13.51 -9.99 -6.31
CA ARG A 153 14.67 -10.88 -6.22
C ARG A 153 14.88 -11.67 -7.51
N ARG A 154 13.82 -12.22 -8.09
CA ARG A 154 13.89 -12.98 -9.34
C ARG A 154 14.43 -12.12 -10.48
N PHE A 155 13.94 -10.89 -10.64
CA PHE A 155 14.44 -9.97 -11.66
C PHE A 155 15.92 -9.62 -11.46
N LEU A 156 16.38 -9.50 -10.23
CA LEU A 156 17.81 -9.32 -9.95
C LEU A 156 18.63 -10.58 -10.32
N GLN A 157 18.08 -11.79 -10.09
CA GLN A 157 18.74 -13.04 -10.42
C GLN A 157 18.83 -13.31 -11.93
N GLU A 158 17.82 -12.85 -12.69
CA GLU A 158 17.74 -12.96 -14.15
C GLU A 158 18.57 -11.87 -14.88
N ALA A 159 19.08 -10.87 -14.14
CA ALA A 159 19.90 -9.82 -14.72
C ALA A 159 21.27 -10.37 -15.17
N GLU A 160 21.69 -9.97 -16.36
CA GLU A 160 22.96 -10.37 -16.97
C GLU A 160 23.82 -9.15 -17.31
N LEU A 161 25.13 -9.28 -17.10
CA LEU A 161 26.09 -8.25 -17.43
C LEU A 161 26.15 -8.02 -18.95
N GLY A 162 26.27 -6.74 -19.32
CA GLY A 162 26.34 -6.33 -20.73
C GLY A 162 25.02 -6.26 -21.48
N LEU A 163 23.89 -6.64 -20.85
CA LEU A 163 22.55 -6.54 -21.46
C LEU A 163 22.15 -5.09 -21.71
N VAL A 164 22.55 -4.18 -20.82
CA VAL A 164 22.15 -2.76 -20.80
C VAL A 164 23.26 -1.84 -21.32
N GLY A 165 24.40 -2.39 -21.70
CA GLY A 165 25.57 -1.65 -22.16
C GLY A 165 26.83 -1.96 -21.36
N ARG A 166 27.86 -1.11 -21.52
CA ARG A 166 29.17 -1.28 -20.87
C ARG A 166 29.64 -0.06 -20.08
N GLN A 167 29.04 1.10 -20.35
CA GLN A 167 29.37 2.36 -19.69
C GLN A 167 28.53 2.50 -18.41
N THR A 168 28.65 3.62 -17.70
CA THR A 168 28.03 3.80 -16.39
C THR A 168 27.28 5.13 -16.36
N ALA A 169 25.94 5.10 -16.44
CA ALA A 169 25.04 6.26 -16.42
C ALA A 169 24.39 6.46 -15.04
N ILE A 170 25.18 6.82 -14.04
CA ILE A 170 24.72 7.03 -12.65
C ILE A 170 23.65 8.12 -12.58
N GLY A 171 23.87 9.24 -13.27
CA GLY A 171 22.92 10.34 -13.29
C GLY A 171 21.53 9.92 -13.78
N ASN A 172 21.47 9.11 -14.84
CA ASN A 172 20.20 8.58 -15.37
C ASN A 172 19.50 7.66 -14.36
N ALA A 173 20.25 6.81 -13.64
CA ALA A 173 19.71 5.94 -12.62
C ALA A 173 19.05 6.71 -11.46
N ILE A 174 19.74 7.75 -10.95
CA ILE A 174 19.22 8.64 -9.90
C ILE A 174 17.99 9.41 -10.38
N ALA A 175 18.04 9.98 -11.61
CA ALA A 175 16.92 10.73 -12.18
C ALA A 175 15.69 9.85 -12.40
N LEU A 176 15.87 8.61 -12.90
CA LEU A 176 14.79 7.64 -13.08
C LEU A 176 14.15 7.26 -11.75
N ALA A 177 14.95 6.95 -10.73
CA ALA A 177 14.45 6.64 -9.39
C ALA A 177 13.64 7.80 -8.81
N THR A 178 14.16 9.02 -8.90
CA THR A 178 13.50 10.24 -8.44
C THR A 178 12.14 10.43 -9.11
N LYS A 179 12.07 10.32 -10.42
CA LYS A 179 10.83 10.40 -11.20
C LYS A 179 9.79 9.36 -10.77
N ARG A 180 10.23 8.15 -10.38
CA ARG A 180 9.32 7.09 -9.90
C ARG A 180 8.79 7.39 -8.51
N PHE A 181 9.62 7.93 -7.64
CA PHE A 181 9.18 8.35 -6.29
C PHE A 181 8.19 9.52 -6.32
N GLU A 182 8.34 10.47 -7.24
CA GLU A 182 7.41 11.61 -7.38
C GLU A 182 5.98 11.18 -7.73
N GLN A 183 5.80 10.04 -8.41
CA GLN A 183 4.50 9.49 -8.79
C GLN A 183 3.73 8.86 -7.62
N LEU A 184 4.34 8.76 -6.44
CA LEU A 184 3.79 8.10 -5.28
C LEU A 184 3.49 9.11 -4.16
N PRO A 185 2.51 8.83 -3.28
CA PRO A 185 2.29 9.62 -2.06
C PRO A 185 3.58 9.76 -1.26
N GLN A 186 3.69 10.84 -0.46
CA GLN A 186 4.86 11.05 0.38
C GLN A 186 5.04 9.87 1.36
N SER A 187 6.22 9.23 1.26
CA SER A 187 6.69 8.15 2.12
C SER A 187 8.18 8.32 2.33
N SER A 188 8.81 7.53 3.17
CA SER A 188 10.28 7.48 3.28
C SER A 188 10.87 7.00 1.96
N ARG A 189 11.45 7.91 1.18
CA ARG A 189 12.00 7.66 -0.16
C ARG A 189 13.50 7.44 -0.06
N VAL A 190 13.92 6.20 -0.23
CA VAL A 190 15.32 5.79 -0.13
C VAL A 190 15.79 5.18 -1.44
N LEU A 191 16.86 5.73 -2.00
CA LEU A 191 17.56 5.15 -3.14
C LEU A 191 18.90 4.59 -2.68
N VAL A 192 19.12 3.30 -2.92
CA VAL A 192 20.42 2.63 -2.72
C VAL A 192 21.05 2.40 -4.09
N LEU A 193 22.13 3.09 -4.36
CA LEU A 193 22.88 3.02 -5.61
C LEU A 193 24.14 2.16 -5.39
N LEU A 194 24.28 1.07 -6.15
CA LEU A 194 25.47 0.22 -6.16
C LEU A 194 26.22 0.43 -7.47
N THR A 195 27.48 0.82 -7.38
CA THR A 195 28.36 1.03 -8.54
C THR A 195 29.80 0.74 -8.16
N ASP A 196 30.63 0.46 -9.15
CA ASP A 196 32.07 0.21 -8.97
C ASP A 196 32.96 1.21 -9.72
N GLY A 197 32.38 2.21 -10.38
CA GLY A 197 33.11 3.19 -11.19
C GLY A 197 32.52 4.60 -11.16
N GLU A 198 33.12 5.46 -11.98
CA GLU A 198 32.67 6.82 -12.21
C GLU A 198 31.55 6.88 -13.26
N ASN A 199 30.79 7.98 -13.24
CA ASN A 199 29.82 8.25 -14.31
C ASN A 199 30.53 8.55 -15.61
N SER A 200 30.35 7.69 -16.61
CA SER A 200 31.02 7.82 -17.92
C SER A 200 30.08 8.24 -19.05
N THR A 201 28.76 8.14 -18.86
CA THR A 201 27.75 8.47 -19.86
C THR A 201 26.43 8.90 -19.21
N GLY A 202 25.42 9.20 -20.02
CA GLY A 202 24.07 9.54 -19.60
C GLY A 202 23.67 10.96 -19.97
N GLN A 203 22.36 11.23 -19.89
CA GLN A 203 21.77 12.54 -20.16
C GLN A 203 21.92 13.52 -18.98
N PHE A 204 21.94 12.98 -17.76
CA PHE A 204 22.08 13.72 -16.52
C PHE A 204 23.45 13.49 -15.92
N THR A 205 24.11 14.57 -15.47
CA THR A 205 25.26 14.39 -14.59
C THR A 205 24.81 13.95 -13.20
N PRO A 206 25.63 13.24 -12.41
CA PRO A 206 25.27 12.85 -11.05
C PRO A 206 24.84 14.04 -10.18
N GLU A 207 25.49 15.20 -10.32
CA GLU A 207 25.16 16.41 -9.57
C GLU A 207 23.78 16.94 -9.92
N GLN A 208 23.41 16.99 -11.21
CA GLN A 208 22.07 17.40 -11.66
C GLN A 208 21.00 16.46 -11.12
N ALA A 209 21.22 15.15 -11.23
CA ALA A 209 20.28 14.15 -10.76
C ALA A 209 20.09 14.18 -9.23
N VAL A 210 21.17 14.42 -8.47
CA VAL A 210 21.10 14.56 -7.01
C VAL A 210 20.37 15.83 -6.59
N GLN A 211 20.46 16.91 -7.34
CA GLN A 211 19.66 18.11 -7.07
C GLN A 211 18.15 17.83 -7.22
N LEU A 212 17.75 17.06 -8.26
CA LEU A 212 16.37 16.59 -8.42
C LEU A 212 15.95 15.69 -7.25
N ALA A 213 16.80 14.74 -6.87
CA ALA A 213 16.53 13.82 -5.76
C ALA A 213 16.33 14.58 -4.44
N LYS A 214 17.15 15.60 -4.17
CA LYS A 214 17.03 16.45 -3.00
C LYS A 214 15.71 17.23 -2.99
N GLN A 215 15.31 17.81 -4.12
CA GLN A 215 14.02 18.52 -4.25
C GLN A 215 12.82 17.58 -4.03
N ALA A 216 12.92 16.33 -4.48
CA ALA A 216 11.91 15.31 -4.30
C ALA A 216 11.93 14.63 -2.90
N GLY A 217 12.85 15.04 -2.01
CA GLY A 217 12.98 14.43 -0.69
C GLY A 217 13.48 12.98 -0.70
N VAL A 218 14.26 12.60 -1.73
CA VAL A 218 14.85 11.26 -1.85
C VAL A 218 16.21 11.25 -1.16
N LYS A 219 16.42 10.33 -0.22
CA LYS A 219 17.73 10.09 0.41
C LYS A 219 18.53 9.12 -0.45
N LEU A 220 19.75 9.49 -0.79
CA LEU A 220 20.66 8.70 -1.61
C LEU A 220 21.73 8.03 -0.74
N TYR A 221 21.73 6.70 -0.74
CA TYR A 221 22.82 5.88 -0.21
C TYR A 221 23.62 5.32 -1.37
N THR A 222 24.90 5.66 -1.45
CA THR A 222 25.78 5.14 -2.49
C THR A 222 26.72 4.11 -1.90
N ILE A 223 26.80 2.94 -2.52
CA ILE A 223 27.68 1.83 -2.13
C ILE A 223 28.68 1.59 -3.27
N GLY A 224 29.92 1.94 -3.03
CA GLY A 224 31.03 1.63 -3.92
C GLY A 224 31.48 0.18 -3.73
N VAL A 225 31.47 -0.62 -4.78
CA VAL A 225 31.82 -2.05 -4.75
C VAL A 225 33.15 -2.31 -5.43
N GLY A 226 34.07 -3.01 -4.76
CA GLY A 226 35.33 -3.43 -5.36
C GLY A 226 36.49 -3.52 -4.37
N ALA A 227 37.38 -4.49 -4.57
CA ALA A 227 38.56 -4.68 -3.75
C ALA A 227 39.57 -3.57 -3.93
N SER A 228 40.25 -3.17 -2.85
CA SER A 228 41.32 -2.15 -2.92
C SER A 228 42.61 -2.72 -3.51
N GLU A 229 42.89 -4.00 -3.27
CA GLU A 229 44.11 -4.65 -3.68
C GLU A 229 43.85 -6.11 -4.08
N VAL A 230 44.32 -6.49 -5.25
CA VAL A 230 44.29 -7.88 -5.70
C VAL A 230 45.71 -8.34 -6.07
N GLN A 231 46.14 -9.49 -5.55
CA GLN A 231 47.39 -10.09 -5.91
C GLN A 231 47.26 -10.87 -7.22
N GLN A 232 47.72 -10.31 -8.31
CA GLN A 232 47.77 -11.00 -9.59
C GLN A 232 49.04 -11.87 -9.65
N ARG A 233 48.87 -13.19 -9.61
CA ARG A 233 49.96 -14.15 -9.84
C ARG A 233 50.38 -14.08 -11.30
N ARG A 234 51.65 -13.80 -11.56
CA ARG A 234 52.29 -13.91 -12.88
C ARG A 234 53.36 -15.01 -12.84
N PHE A 235 53.79 -15.47 -14.03
CA PHE A 235 54.76 -16.53 -14.17
C PHE A 235 56.13 -16.25 -13.47
N PHE A 236 56.43 -14.97 -13.21
CA PHE A 236 57.65 -14.50 -12.50
C PHE A 236 57.26 -13.54 -11.33
N GLY A 237 56.44 -14.00 -10.39
CA GLY A 237 56.13 -13.23 -9.19
C GLY A 237 54.67 -12.78 -9.06
N SER A 238 54.34 -12.14 -7.95
CA SER A 238 53.01 -11.57 -7.72
C SER A 238 53.13 -10.03 -7.80
N ARG A 239 52.15 -9.38 -8.48
CA ARG A 239 52.01 -7.93 -8.49
C ARG A 239 50.71 -7.56 -7.83
N THR A 240 50.75 -6.66 -6.89
CA THR A 240 49.54 -6.06 -6.32
C THR A 240 49.03 -4.97 -7.27
N ILE A 241 47.78 -5.08 -7.66
CA ILE A 241 47.09 -4.12 -8.52
C ILE A 241 45.88 -3.60 -7.74
N ASN A 242 45.59 -2.32 -7.86
CA ASN A 242 44.34 -1.76 -7.39
C ASN A 242 43.30 -1.79 -8.52
N PRO A 243 42.33 -2.72 -8.49
CA PRO A 243 41.31 -2.83 -9.54
C PRO A 243 40.21 -1.76 -9.43
N SER A 244 40.21 -0.97 -8.36
CA SER A 244 39.17 0.00 -8.05
C SER A 244 39.66 1.45 -8.09
N GLN A 245 40.66 1.73 -8.91
CA GLN A 245 41.29 3.06 -9.00
C GLN A 245 40.28 4.16 -9.41
N GLU A 246 39.35 3.86 -10.33
CA GLU A 246 38.29 4.77 -10.77
C GLU A 246 37.32 5.08 -9.61
N LEU A 247 36.92 4.06 -8.87
CA LEU A 247 36.05 4.22 -7.73
C LEU A 247 36.71 5.02 -6.59
N ASP A 248 38.01 4.82 -6.36
CA ASP A 248 38.77 5.57 -5.35
C ASP A 248 38.87 7.07 -5.75
N ALA A 249 38.94 7.38 -7.03
CA ALA A 249 38.91 8.75 -7.54
C ALA A 249 37.51 9.37 -7.37
N ALA A 250 36.45 8.60 -7.56
CA ALA A 250 35.06 9.05 -7.43
C ALA A 250 34.55 9.13 -5.98
N GLU A 251 35.23 8.51 -5.02
CA GLU A 251 34.77 8.37 -3.64
C GLU A 251 34.37 9.70 -2.99
N ALA A 252 35.24 10.73 -3.12
CA ALA A 252 34.97 12.06 -2.56
C ALA A 252 33.71 12.70 -3.16
N THR A 253 33.44 12.46 -4.45
CA THR A 253 32.25 12.95 -5.14
C THR A 253 31.00 12.21 -4.64
N PHE A 254 31.02 10.90 -4.58
CA PHE A 254 29.88 10.10 -4.09
C PHE A 254 29.54 10.43 -2.63
N LYS A 255 30.52 10.60 -1.78
CA LYS A 255 30.32 11.03 -0.39
C LYS A 255 29.58 12.35 -0.33
N ARG A 256 30.07 13.37 -1.04
CA ARG A 256 29.42 14.69 -1.09
C ARG A 256 27.98 14.61 -1.65
N LEU A 257 27.76 13.84 -2.72
CA LEU A 257 26.45 13.69 -3.34
C LEU A 257 25.45 13.01 -2.39
N SER A 258 25.83 11.92 -1.73
CA SER A 258 24.98 11.21 -0.78
C SER A 258 24.65 12.09 0.44
N GLU A 259 25.66 12.72 1.05
CA GLU A 259 25.49 13.63 2.21
C GLU A 259 24.57 14.81 1.89
N SER A 260 24.59 15.33 0.66
CA SER A 260 23.75 16.46 0.24
C SER A 260 22.25 16.16 0.25
N THR A 261 21.86 14.89 0.18
CA THR A 261 20.46 14.40 0.25
C THR A 261 20.08 13.88 1.63
N GLY A 262 21.01 13.93 2.61
CA GLY A 262 20.81 13.34 3.94
C GLY A 262 21.07 11.84 4.02
N GLY A 263 21.66 11.25 2.97
CA GLY A 263 22.14 9.88 2.95
C GLY A 263 23.64 9.78 3.26
N GLN A 264 24.23 8.65 2.91
CA GLN A 264 25.64 8.34 3.21
C GLN A 264 26.29 7.51 2.11
N TYR A 265 27.60 7.66 1.93
CA TYR A 265 28.44 6.82 1.11
C TYR A 265 29.05 5.70 1.94
N PHE A 266 29.10 4.49 1.36
CA PHE A 266 29.76 3.33 1.92
C PHE A 266 30.70 2.69 0.89
N ARG A 267 31.75 2.02 1.39
CA ARG A 267 32.68 1.26 0.57
C ARG A 267 32.61 -0.22 0.94
N ALA A 268 32.22 -1.09 0.00
CA ALA A 268 32.20 -2.53 0.16
C ALA A 268 33.41 -3.17 -0.55
N ARG A 269 34.38 -3.65 0.23
CA ARG A 269 35.59 -4.35 -0.24
C ARG A 269 35.46 -5.87 -0.12
N SER A 270 34.44 -6.34 0.58
CA SER A 270 34.16 -7.77 0.80
C SER A 270 32.66 -7.99 0.95
N THR A 271 32.23 -9.24 0.83
CA THR A 271 30.85 -9.66 1.05
C THR A 271 30.34 -9.28 2.43
N ASP A 272 31.14 -9.55 3.48
CA ASP A 272 30.77 -9.23 4.87
C ASP A 272 30.56 -7.74 5.08
N GLN A 273 31.40 -6.90 4.48
CA GLN A 273 31.25 -5.43 4.55
C GLN A 273 29.96 -4.98 3.86
N LEU A 274 29.61 -5.55 2.71
CA LEU A 274 28.37 -5.21 2.02
C LEU A 274 27.14 -5.60 2.87
N GLU A 275 27.16 -6.74 3.55
CA GLU A 275 26.10 -7.13 4.49
C GLU A 275 25.99 -6.15 5.68
N GLN A 276 27.12 -5.75 6.26
CA GLN A 276 27.15 -4.79 7.36
C GLN A 276 26.62 -3.41 6.93
N ILE A 277 26.91 -2.98 5.71
CA ILE A 277 26.39 -1.72 5.13
C ILE A 277 24.86 -1.76 5.06
N TYR A 278 24.29 -2.86 4.60
CA TYR A 278 22.83 -3.01 4.57
C TYR A 278 22.20 -2.99 5.95
N LEU A 279 22.85 -3.58 6.96
CA LEU A 279 22.41 -3.49 8.36
C LEU A 279 22.50 -2.05 8.90
N ALA A 280 23.54 -1.31 8.51
CA ALA A 280 23.68 0.10 8.88
C ALA A 280 22.57 0.98 8.25
N ILE A 281 22.26 0.78 6.95
CA ILE A 281 21.14 1.47 6.29
C ILE A 281 19.81 1.20 7.01
N ASP A 282 19.62 0.00 7.55
CA ASP A 282 18.44 -0.35 8.34
C ASP A 282 18.30 0.44 9.62
N GLN A 283 19.41 0.68 10.28
CA GLN A 283 19.44 1.46 11.52
C GLN A 283 19.27 2.96 11.24
N LEU A 284 19.80 3.45 10.11
CA LEU A 284 19.70 4.85 9.70
C LEU A 284 18.28 5.24 9.24
N GLU A 285 17.55 4.28 8.68
CA GLU A 285 16.21 4.49 8.16
C GLU A 285 15.20 3.60 8.91
N PRO A 286 14.86 3.94 10.17
CA PRO A 286 13.87 3.17 10.91
C PRO A 286 12.49 3.26 10.23
N VAL A 287 11.72 2.19 10.28
CA VAL A 287 10.35 2.17 9.77
C VAL A 287 9.47 3.02 10.69
N GLU A 288 9.03 4.18 10.24
CA GLU A 288 7.97 4.94 10.93
C GLU A 288 6.66 4.18 10.77
N ARG A 289 6.22 3.52 11.84
CA ARG A 289 4.94 2.83 11.88
C ARG A 289 3.81 3.82 12.20
N GLU A 290 3.30 4.52 11.22
CA GLU A 290 1.97 5.12 11.36
C GLU A 290 0.91 4.02 11.43
N GLN A 291 0.30 3.84 12.57
CA GLN A 291 -0.77 2.88 12.76
C GLN A 291 -2.06 3.41 12.14
N SER A 292 -2.27 3.17 10.87
CA SER A 292 -3.58 3.35 10.26
C SER A 292 -4.58 2.42 10.95
N LYS A 293 -5.40 2.98 11.84
CA LYS A 293 -6.42 2.22 12.60
C LYS A 293 -7.65 2.02 11.72
N TRP A 294 -7.78 0.87 11.12
CA TRP A 294 -9.01 0.48 10.47
C TRP A 294 -9.96 -0.17 11.48
N ARG A 295 -11.23 0.26 11.49
CA ARG A 295 -12.26 -0.35 12.34
C ARG A 295 -13.21 -1.15 11.46
N PRO A 296 -13.33 -2.46 11.66
CA PRO A 296 -14.33 -3.26 10.95
C PRO A 296 -15.73 -2.75 11.34
N GLN A 297 -16.56 -2.54 10.33
CA GLN A 297 -17.92 -2.05 10.51
C GLN A 297 -18.88 -3.18 10.16
N THR A 298 -19.76 -3.55 11.11
CA THR A 298 -20.82 -4.52 10.88
C THR A 298 -22.15 -3.78 10.85
N GLU A 299 -22.88 -3.93 9.76
CA GLU A 299 -24.20 -3.31 9.59
C GLU A 299 -25.26 -4.12 10.35
N LEU A 300 -26.02 -3.46 11.22
CA LEU A 300 -27.05 -4.08 12.04
C LEU A 300 -28.47 -3.88 11.48
N TYR A 301 -28.64 -3.08 10.42
CA TYR A 301 -29.97 -2.79 9.85
C TYR A 301 -30.73 -4.06 9.37
N PRO A 302 -30.09 -5.14 8.86
CA PRO A 302 -30.84 -6.33 8.42
C PRO A 302 -31.59 -7.00 9.57
N TYR A 303 -31.00 -7.01 10.77
CA TYR A 303 -31.60 -7.60 11.97
C TYR A 303 -32.85 -6.83 12.46
N LEU A 304 -33.00 -5.57 12.10
CA LEU A 304 -34.17 -4.74 12.40
C LEU A 304 -35.19 -4.79 11.25
N LEU A 305 -34.72 -4.84 10.01
CA LEU A 305 -35.56 -4.83 8.82
C LEU A 305 -36.28 -6.16 8.62
N MET A 306 -35.61 -7.28 8.86
CA MET A 306 -36.21 -8.65 8.71
C MET A 306 -37.47 -8.84 9.57
N PRO A 307 -37.46 -8.59 10.90
CA PRO A 307 -38.65 -8.71 11.71
C PRO A 307 -39.75 -7.70 11.32
N ALA A 308 -39.38 -6.49 10.88
CA ALA A 308 -40.33 -5.50 10.39
C ALA A 308 -41.09 -6.02 9.15
N LEU A 309 -40.38 -6.59 8.17
CA LEU A 309 -40.97 -7.18 6.97
C LEU A 309 -41.84 -8.41 7.31
N LEU A 310 -41.38 -9.27 8.21
CA LEU A 310 -42.13 -10.46 8.65
C LEU A 310 -43.44 -10.06 9.32
N LEU A 311 -43.44 -9.09 10.22
CA LEU A 311 -44.65 -8.56 10.84
C LEU A 311 -45.59 -7.90 9.81
N LEU A 312 -45.06 -7.23 8.82
CA LEU A 312 -45.83 -6.62 7.74
C LEU A 312 -46.51 -7.70 6.89
N MET A 313 -45.79 -8.76 6.51
CA MET A 313 -46.39 -9.91 5.78
C MET A 313 -47.48 -10.62 6.58
N LEU A 314 -47.23 -10.92 7.86
CA LEU A 314 -48.23 -11.53 8.74
C LEU A 314 -49.48 -10.66 8.90
N SER A 315 -49.28 -9.35 9.05
CA SER A 315 -50.36 -8.37 9.15
C SER A 315 -51.19 -8.30 7.86
N ALA A 316 -50.55 -8.41 6.70
CA ALA A 316 -51.22 -8.42 5.40
C ALA A 316 -51.99 -9.72 5.16
N ALA A 317 -51.44 -10.90 5.54
CA ALA A 317 -52.09 -12.19 5.47
C ALA A 317 -53.34 -12.24 6.37
N GLY A 318 -53.23 -11.81 7.63
CA GLY A 318 -54.35 -11.78 8.55
C GLY A 318 -55.52 -10.88 8.11
N ARG A 319 -55.30 -9.87 7.27
CA ARG A 319 -56.36 -9.05 6.66
C ARG A 319 -57.04 -9.72 5.47
N ARG A 320 -56.46 -10.76 4.84
CA ARG A 320 -57.05 -11.47 3.72
C ARG A 320 -57.94 -12.64 4.19
N PHE A 321 -57.70 -13.18 5.38
CA PHE A 321 -58.40 -14.37 5.89
C PHE A 321 -59.35 -14.07 7.07
N GLY A 322 -59.49 -12.83 7.51
CA GLY A 322 -60.45 -12.35 8.49
C GLY A 322 -61.34 -11.24 7.89
#